data_d2f6822228140289b37f7592ca7d980f
#
_entry.id   d2f6822228140289b37f7592ca7d980f
#
_cell.length_a   1.000
_cell.length_b   1.000
_cell.length_c   1.000
_cell.angle_alpha   90.00
_cell.angle_beta   90.00
_cell.angle_gamma   90.00
#
_symmetry.space_group_name_H-M   'P 1'
#
loop_
_entity.id
_entity.type
_entity.pdbx_description
1 polymer ?
#
loop_
_entity_poly.entity_id
_entity_poly.type
_entity_poly.pdbx_seq_one_letter_code
_entity_poly.pdbx_strand_id
1 'polypeptide(L)'
;MNGAELGKEICDSFKQGCKQAGTDAEITLSVTDLSKTPAIIEALQNMGKVVLKKAEKDSSVCAEFARSATKAENYGGNNDKEGYTNMVDLGHLAQNAEGLIGESKAQIEKALSDAIVYKINGDYRRHASGLSVYYSYDGDQESAARYQQIAAENIYSSFVNYSIGANISDEALSESGVGEVQEV
;
A
#
# COMPACT_ATOMS: atom_id res chain seq x y z
N MET A 1 20.38 5.61 24.37
CA MET A 1 19.75 4.93 23.22
C MET A 1 18.52 5.73 22.82
N ASN A 2 18.44 6.18 21.59
CA ASN A 2 17.25 6.86 21.05
C ASN A 2 16.29 5.81 20.45
N GLY A 3 15.08 6.25 20.03
CA GLY A 3 14.08 5.31 19.50
C GLY A 3 14.51 4.58 18.22
N ALA A 4 15.29 5.22 17.35
CA ALA A 4 15.79 4.59 16.13
C ALA A 4 16.85 3.51 16.44
N GLU A 5 17.73 3.77 17.40
CA GLU A 5 18.73 2.79 17.85
C GLU A 5 18.05 1.58 18.50
N LEU A 6 17.06 1.81 19.37
CA LEU A 6 16.28 0.73 19.97
C LEU A 6 15.53 -0.08 18.92
N GLY A 7 14.86 0.58 17.98
CA GLY A 7 14.16 -0.09 16.88
C GLY A 7 15.09 -0.97 16.04
N LYS A 8 16.30 -0.48 15.74
CA LYS A 8 17.31 -1.26 15.02
C LYS A 8 17.73 -2.51 15.80
N GLU A 9 18.01 -2.38 17.08
CA GLU A 9 18.36 -3.53 17.92
C GLU A 9 17.24 -4.57 18.00
N ILE A 10 15.98 -4.12 18.05
CA ILE A 10 14.81 -5.02 18.00
C ILE A 10 14.79 -5.78 16.66
N CYS A 11 14.97 -5.10 15.54
CA CYS A 11 15.01 -5.74 14.23
C CYS A 11 16.13 -6.77 14.13
N ASP A 12 17.34 -6.42 14.56
CA ASP A 12 18.51 -7.30 14.50
C ASP A 12 18.33 -8.53 15.41
N SER A 13 17.81 -8.34 16.62
CA SER A 13 17.51 -9.44 17.57
C SER A 13 16.41 -10.37 17.03
N PHE A 14 15.37 -9.80 16.42
CA PHE A 14 14.31 -10.57 15.77
C PHE A 14 14.87 -11.41 14.61
N LYS A 15 15.67 -10.82 13.74
CA LYS A 15 16.32 -11.54 12.65
C LYS A 15 17.19 -12.69 13.14
N GLN A 16 17.95 -12.45 14.19
CA GLN A 16 18.80 -13.49 14.79
C GLN A 16 17.97 -14.64 15.38
N GLY A 17 16.88 -14.34 16.10
CA GLY A 17 15.95 -15.34 16.62
C GLY A 17 15.31 -16.18 15.52
N CYS A 18 14.83 -15.53 14.46
CA CYS A 18 14.27 -16.22 13.29
C CYS A 18 15.29 -17.11 12.58
N LYS A 19 16.55 -16.65 12.47
CA LYS A 19 17.63 -17.47 11.90
C LYS A 19 17.90 -18.73 12.74
N GLN A 20 17.87 -18.62 14.06
CA GLN A 20 18.02 -19.78 14.95
C GLN A 20 16.83 -20.75 14.83
N ALA A 21 15.64 -20.24 14.54
CA ALA A 21 14.43 -21.02 14.31
C ALA A 21 14.29 -21.56 12.87
N GLY A 22 15.16 -21.15 11.93
CA GLY A 22 15.07 -21.53 10.52
C GLY A 22 13.91 -20.90 9.76
N THR A 23 13.41 -19.72 10.20
CA THR A 23 12.28 -19.00 9.61
C THR A 23 12.67 -17.64 9.03
N ASP A 24 13.95 -17.33 8.97
CA ASP A 24 14.47 -16.01 8.57
C ASP A 24 14.26 -15.67 7.09
N ALA A 25 13.95 -16.65 6.25
CA ALA A 25 13.67 -16.40 4.82
C ALA A 25 12.36 -15.64 4.56
N GLU A 26 11.37 -15.74 5.47
CA GLU A 26 10.01 -15.21 5.28
C GLU A 26 9.71 -13.93 6.06
N ILE A 27 10.66 -13.45 6.86
CA ILE A 27 10.44 -12.31 7.75
C ILE A 27 10.54 -10.97 7.04
N THR A 28 9.85 -9.98 7.61
CA THR A 28 10.07 -8.56 7.36
C THR A 28 9.78 -7.77 8.64
N LEU A 29 10.59 -6.76 8.91
CA LEU A 29 10.38 -5.83 10.01
C LEU A 29 11.05 -4.50 9.66
N SER A 30 10.41 -3.39 10.00
CA SER A 30 10.91 -2.05 9.72
C SER A 30 10.78 -1.12 10.93
N VAL A 31 11.63 -0.11 10.95
CA VAL A 31 11.57 1.03 11.87
C VAL A 31 11.23 2.26 11.07
N THR A 32 10.11 2.89 11.40
CA THR A 32 9.58 4.04 10.66
C THR A 32 9.62 5.31 11.52
N ASP A 33 10.10 6.40 10.95
CA ASP A 33 9.94 7.74 11.53
C ASP A 33 8.52 8.24 11.26
N LEU A 34 7.67 8.21 12.29
CA LEU A 34 6.27 8.61 12.20
C LEU A 34 6.09 10.09 11.86
N SER A 35 7.09 10.94 12.08
CA SER A 35 7.04 12.35 11.67
C SER A 35 6.98 12.54 10.16
N LYS A 36 7.34 11.50 9.38
CA LYS A 36 7.30 11.47 7.92
C LYS A 36 6.01 10.89 7.34
N THR A 37 5.12 10.38 8.19
CA THR A 37 3.82 9.82 7.75
C THR A 37 3.00 10.77 6.86
N PRO A 38 2.94 12.10 7.11
CA PRO A 38 2.19 13.00 6.23
C PRO A 38 2.65 12.97 4.78
N ALA A 39 3.96 12.87 4.53
CA ALA A 39 4.50 12.79 3.16
C ALA A 39 4.12 11.45 2.47
N ILE A 40 4.04 10.36 3.23
CA ILE A 40 3.58 9.06 2.70
C ILE A 40 2.10 9.14 2.31
N ILE A 41 1.27 9.73 3.17
CA ILE A 41 -0.17 9.92 2.91
C ILE A 41 -0.37 10.78 1.66
N GLU A 42 0.36 11.89 1.53
CA GLU A 42 0.32 12.76 0.36
C GLU A 42 0.70 12.00 -0.93
N ALA A 43 1.77 11.22 -0.90
CA ALA A 43 2.21 10.43 -2.05
C ALA A 43 1.16 9.38 -2.45
N LEU A 44 0.51 8.73 -1.48
CA LEU A 44 -0.60 7.80 -1.70
C LEU A 44 -1.81 8.48 -2.32
N GLN A 45 -2.19 9.66 -1.82
CA GLN A 45 -3.30 10.43 -2.39
C GLN A 45 -3.01 10.84 -3.83
N ASN A 46 -1.79 11.29 -4.12
CA ASN A 46 -1.37 11.65 -5.48
C ASN A 46 -1.43 10.45 -6.42
N MET A 47 -1.00 9.27 -5.97
CA MET A 47 -1.13 8.03 -6.72
C MET A 47 -2.61 7.72 -7.02
N GLY A 48 -3.47 7.71 -6.00
CA GLY A 48 -4.91 7.46 -6.16
C GLY A 48 -5.56 8.44 -7.14
N LYS A 49 -5.24 9.75 -7.00
CA LYS A 49 -5.72 10.79 -7.91
C LYS A 49 -5.32 10.56 -9.37
N VAL A 50 -4.08 10.16 -9.62
CA VAL A 50 -3.60 9.87 -10.99
C VAL A 50 -4.35 8.69 -11.58
N VAL A 51 -4.58 7.62 -10.82
CA VAL A 51 -5.29 6.44 -11.31
C VAL A 51 -6.76 6.76 -11.56
N LEU A 52 -7.45 7.44 -10.63
CA LEU A 52 -8.83 7.87 -10.80
C LEU A 52 -9.03 8.71 -12.07
N LYS A 53 -8.19 9.73 -12.27
CA LYS A 53 -8.25 10.57 -13.50
C LYS A 53 -8.06 9.79 -14.81
N LYS A 54 -7.27 8.72 -14.77
CA LYS A 54 -7.11 7.84 -15.95
C LYS A 54 -8.33 6.94 -16.10
N ALA A 55 -8.88 6.43 -15.00
CA ALA A 55 -10.05 5.55 -14.98
C ALA A 55 -11.33 6.24 -15.50
N GLU A 56 -11.45 7.56 -15.33
CA GLU A 56 -12.54 8.35 -15.95
C GLU A 56 -12.61 8.19 -17.47
N LYS A 57 -11.45 8.04 -18.11
CA LYS A 57 -11.34 7.94 -19.57
C LYS A 57 -11.28 6.49 -20.05
N ASP A 58 -10.81 5.60 -19.23
CA ASP A 58 -10.61 4.19 -19.52
C ASP A 58 -10.75 3.35 -18.24
N SER A 59 -11.91 2.75 -18.06
CA SER A 59 -12.22 1.92 -16.89
C SER A 59 -11.29 0.69 -16.73
N SER A 60 -10.60 0.27 -17.79
CA SER A 60 -9.64 -0.84 -17.74
C SER A 60 -8.41 -0.53 -16.85
N VAL A 61 -8.15 0.75 -16.58
CA VAL A 61 -7.05 1.22 -15.74
C VAL A 61 -7.11 0.64 -14.33
N CYS A 62 -8.29 0.53 -13.73
CA CYS A 62 -8.45 -0.09 -12.40
C CYS A 62 -8.06 -1.58 -12.42
N ALA A 63 -8.46 -2.32 -13.45
CA ALA A 63 -8.07 -3.71 -13.61
C ALA A 63 -6.56 -3.87 -13.85
N GLU A 64 -5.93 -2.94 -14.55
CA GLU A 64 -4.48 -2.93 -14.75
C GLU A 64 -3.73 -2.60 -13.47
N PHE A 65 -4.24 -1.66 -12.66
CA PHE A 65 -3.68 -1.37 -11.35
C PHE A 65 -3.83 -2.58 -10.40
N ALA A 66 -4.99 -3.24 -10.38
CA ALA A 66 -5.21 -4.48 -9.63
C ALA A 66 -4.21 -5.57 -10.01
N ARG A 67 -3.94 -5.76 -11.31
CA ARG A 67 -2.89 -6.68 -11.77
C ARG A 67 -1.48 -6.29 -11.29
N SER A 68 -1.21 -5.01 -11.13
CA SER A 68 0.06 -4.55 -10.54
C SER A 68 0.14 -4.85 -9.05
N ALA A 69 -0.98 -4.71 -8.33
CA ALA A 69 -1.08 -5.05 -6.92
C ALA A 69 -0.91 -6.56 -6.67
N THR A 70 -1.49 -7.43 -7.51
CA THR A 70 -1.32 -8.89 -7.37
C THR A 70 0.12 -9.38 -7.60
N LYS A 71 0.95 -8.59 -8.29
CA LYS A 71 2.38 -8.88 -8.49
C LYS A 71 3.27 -8.36 -7.37
N ALA A 72 2.75 -7.47 -6.53
CA ALA A 72 3.49 -6.93 -5.40
C ALA A 72 3.54 -7.93 -4.24
N GLU A 73 4.55 -7.83 -3.38
CA GLU A 73 4.57 -8.59 -2.14
C GLU A 73 3.34 -8.26 -1.31
N ASN A 74 2.73 -9.30 -0.75
CA ASN A 74 1.57 -9.25 0.11
C ASN A 74 1.91 -9.85 1.47
N TYR A 75 1.37 -9.28 2.53
CA TYR A 75 1.68 -9.67 3.91
C TYR A 75 0.42 -10.16 4.63
N GLY A 76 0.59 -11.22 5.45
CA GLY A 76 -0.46 -11.74 6.32
C GLY A 76 -1.44 -12.72 5.66
N GLY A 77 -1.06 -13.31 4.56
CA GLY A 77 -1.82 -14.32 3.85
C GLY A 77 -2.26 -13.86 2.45
N ASN A 78 -2.21 -14.78 1.52
CA ASN A 78 -2.53 -14.55 0.11
C ASN A 78 -3.10 -15.78 -0.59
N ASN A 79 -3.69 -16.69 0.17
CA ASN A 79 -4.32 -17.90 -0.34
C ASN A 79 -5.52 -18.31 0.55
N ASP A 80 -6.34 -19.23 0.07
CA ASP A 80 -7.59 -19.66 0.73
C ASP A 80 -7.41 -20.21 2.15
N LYS A 81 -6.23 -20.75 2.48
CA LYS A 81 -5.96 -21.32 3.81
C LYS A 81 -5.56 -20.26 4.82
N GLU A 82 -4.82 -19.24 4.37
CA GLU A 82 -4.29 -18.16 5.19
C GLU A 82 -5.21 -16.95 5.20
N GLY A 83 -6.18 -16.92 4.28
CA GLY A 83 -7.00 -15.76 3.99
C GLY A 83 -6.25 -14.70 3.18
N TYR A 84 -7.01 -13.72 2.70
CA TYR A 84 -6.47 -12.58 1.96
C TYR A 84 -6.52 -11.34 2.85
N THR A 85 -5.35 -10.78 3.17
CA THR A 85 -5.28 -9.57 4.00
C THR A 85 -5.32 -8.30 3.20
N ASN A 86 -5.06 -8.38 1.89
CA ASN A 86 -4.98 -7.22 0.99
C ASN A 86 -3.96 -6.16 1.45
N MET A 87 -2.95 -6.57 2.24
CA MET A 87 -1.86 -5.71 2.70
C MET A 87 -0.69 -5.81 1.73
N VAL A 88 -0.61 -4.87 0.80
CA VAL A 88 0.33 -4.87 -0.32
C VAL A 88 1.55 -4.00 0.02
N ASP A 89 2.77 -4.46 -0.28
CA ASP A 89 3.98 -3.63 -0.12
C ASP A 89 3.90 -2.37 -0.99
N LEU A 90 4.03 -1.21 -0.36
CA LEU A 90 3.85 0.08 -1.02
C LEU A 90 4.89 0.35 -2.10
N GLY A 91 6.16 0.09 -1.81
CA GLY A 91 7.23 0.34 -2.79
C GLY A 91 7.17 -0.62 -3.97
N HIS A 92 6.91 -1.89 -3.72
CA HIS A 92 6.78 -2.89 -4.78
C HIS A 92 5.51 -2.67 -5.63
N LEU A 93 4.41 -2.23 -5.02
CA LEU A 93 3.22 -1.79 -5.75
C LEU A 93 3.54 -0.61 -6.68
N ALA A 94 4.19 0.43 -6.16
CA ALA A 94 4.58 1.60 -6.95
C ALA A 94 5.49 1.24 -8.12
N GLN A 95 6.41 0.30 -7.92
CA GLN A 95 7.29 -0.22 -8.96
C GLN A 95 6.50 -0.95 -10.06
N ASN A 96 5.59 -1.85 -9.68
CA ASN A 96 4.80 -2.63 -10.63
C ASN A 96 3.78 -1.77 -11.40
N ALA A 97 3.30 -0.68 -10.78
CA ALA A 97 2.32 0.24 -11.36
C ALA A 97 2.95 1.46 -12.06
N GLU A 98 4.28 1.51 -12.23
CA GLU A 98 5.00 2.69 -12.76
C GLU A 98 4.39 3.26 -14.05
N GLY A 99 4.02 2.41 -15.00
CA GLY A 99 3.39 2.83 -16.25
C GLY A 99 2.04 3.53 -16.07
N LEU A 100 1.33 3.23 -14.99
CA LEU A 100 0.05 3.83 -14.65
C LEU A 100 0.19 5.11 -13.82
N ILE A 101 1.05 5.10 -12.82
CA ILE A 101 1.15 6.17 -11.82
C ILE A 101 2.19 7.25 -12.15
N GLY A 102 3.10 6.98 -13.11
CA GLY A 102 4.07 7.97 -13.59
C GLY A 102 4.92 8.57 -12.46
N GLU A 103 4.93 9.89 -12.34
CA GLU A 103 5.73 10.61 -11.36
C GLU A 103 5.39 10.28 -9.89
N SER A 104 4.19 9.77 -9.61
CA SER A 104 3.80 9.37 -8.26
C SER A 104 4.68 8.25 -7.70
N LYS A 105 5.29 7.41 -8.57
CA LYS A 105 6.29 6.43 -8.16
C LYS A 105 7.46 7.08 -7.44
N ALA A 106 8.07 8.10 -8.04
CA ALA A 106 9.22 8.79 -7.45
C ALA A 106 8.85 9.48 -6.12
N GLN A 107 7.62 9.99 -6.00
CA GLN A 107 7.12 10.58 -4.75
C GLN A 107 7.00 9.52 -3.64
N ILE A 108 6.47 8.33 -3.96
CA ILE A 108 6.36 7.20 -3.02
C ILE A 108 7.75 6.72 -2.61
N GLU A 109 8.65 6.49 -3.56
CA GLU A 109 10.01 6.04 -3.28
C GLU A 109 10.76 7.02 -2.37
N LYS A 110 10.61 8.32 -2.64
CA LYS A 110 11.20 9.35 -1.78
C LYS A 110 10.59 9.35 -0.38
N ALA A 111 9.27 9.31 -0.27
CA ALA A 111 8.59 9.30 1.03
C ALA A 111 8.98 8.08 1.87
N LEU A 112 9.08 6.89 1.25
CA LEU A 112 9.56 5.68 1.90
C LEU A 112 11.02 5.81 2.33
N SER A 113 11.90 6.32 1.48
CA SER A 113 13.32 6.54 1.79
C SER A 113 13.51 7.50 2.96
N ASP A 114 12.68 8.53 3.06
CA ASP A 114 12.74 9.52 4.15
C ASP A 114 12.17 8.97 5.47
N ALA A 115 11.23 8.02 5.41
CA ALA A 115 10.50 7.51 6.56
C ALA A 115 11.08 6.22 7.15
N ILE A 116 11.62 5.33 6.32
CA ILE A 116 12.16 4.04 6.77
C ILE A 116 13.58 4.22 7.29
N VAL A 117 13.71 4.26 8.60
CA VAL A 117 15.00 4.45 9.28
C VAL A 117 15.87 3.20 9.20
N TYR A 118 15.24 2.05 9.31
CA TYR A 118 15.90 0.75 9.23
C TYR A 118 14.91 -0.32 8.80
N LYS A 119 15.36 -1.32 8.08
CA LYS A 119 14.55 -2.49 7.76
C LYS A 119 15.38 -3.74 7.59
N ILE A 120 14.76 -4.87 7.86
CA ILE A 120 15.25 -6.21 7.58
C ILE A 120 14.22 -6.97 6.76
N ASN A 121 14.67 -7.87 5.92
CA ASN A 121 13.82 -8.82 5.21
C ASN A 121 14.59 -10.12 4.95
N GLY A 122 13.84 -11.19 4.77
CA GLY A 122 14.36 -12.49 4.37
C GLY A 122 14.41 -12.65 2.84
N ASP A 123 14.95 -13.77 2.40
CA ASP A 123 15.18 -14.03 0.97
C ASP A 123 13.89 -14.15 0.16
N TYR A 124 12.79 -14.56 0.78
CA TYR A 124 11.47 -14.63 0.13
C TYR A 124 10.70 -13.29 0.15
N ARG A 125 11.28 -12.26 0.80
CA ARG A 125 10.71 -10.91 0.96
C ARG A 125 11.63 -9.83 0.37
N ARG A 126 12.22 -10.10 -0.79
CA ARG A 126 13.27 -9.25 -1.38
C ARG A 126 12.81 -7.86 -1.76
N HIS A 127 11.52 -7.72 -2.06
CA HIS A 127 10.92 -6.44 -2.48
C HIS A 127 10.27 -5.68 -1.33
N ALA A 128 10.36 -6.19 -0.09
CA ALA A 128 9.81 -5.51 1.08
C ALA A 128 10.40 -4.10 1.21
N SER A 129 9.56 -3.08 1.03
CA SER A 129 9.98 -1.67 1.12
C SER A 129 9.95 -1.11 2.54
N GLY A 130 9.28 -1.79 3.46
CA GLY A 130 9.18 -1.44 4.87
C GLY A 130 7.80 -0.94 5.30
N LEU A 131 6.91 -0.64 4.37
CA LEU A 131 5.51 -0.29 4.64
C LEU A 131 4.57 -1.00 3.67
N SER A 132 3.42 -1.39 4.17
CA SER A 132 2.31 -1.91 3.37
C SER A 132 1.11 -0.98 3.42
N VAL A 133 0.28 -1.08 2.40
CA VAL A 133 -1.00 -0.38 2.30
C VAL A 133 -2.11 -1.38 2.00
N TYR A 134 -3.31 -1.09 2.44
CA TYR A 134 -4.47 -1.86 2.05
C TYR A 134 -4.83 -1.56 0.60
N TYR A 135 -5.02 -2.59 -0.20
CA TYR A 135 -5.62 -2.52 -1.53
C TYR A 135 -6.34 -3.82 -1.85
N SER A 136 -7.67 -3.77 -1.94
CA SER A 136 -8.48 -4.95 -2.26
C SER A 136 -8.40 -5.27 -3.75
N TYR A 137 -7.55 -6.22 -4.11
CA TYR A 137 -7.42 -6.71 -5.49
C TYR A 137 -8.33 -7.91 -5.81
N ASP A 138 -8.90 -8.51 -4.80
CA ASP A 138 -9.85 -9.62 -4.90
C ASP A 138 -11.33 -9.17 -4.87
N GLY A 139 -11.57 -7.90 -4.53
CA GLY A 139 -12.92 -7.33 -4.46
C GLY A 139 -13.72 -7.78 -3.24
N ASP A 140 -13.08 -8.34 -2.20
CA ASP A 140 -13.76 -8.77 -0.99
C ASP A 140 -14.44 -7.61 -0.27
N GLN A 141 -15.79 -7.63 -0.28
CA GLN A 141 -16.62 -6.57 0.29
C GLN A 141 -16.55 -6.51 1.82
N GLU A 142 -16.29 -7.63 2.50
CA GLU A 142 -16.19 -7.64 3.96
C GLU A 142 -14.91 -6.96 4.42
N SER A 143 -13.76 -7.28 3.82
CA SER A 143 -12.49 -6.62 4.09
C SER A 143 -12.52 -5.14 3.72
N ALA A 144 -13.16 -4.79 2.61
CA ALA A 144 -13.36 -3.39 2.22
C ALA A 144 -14.20 -2.61 3.23
N ALA A 145 -15.30 -3.19 3.72
CA ALA A 145 -16.14 -2.58 4.76
C ALA A 145 -15.38 -2.38 6.08
N ARG A 146 -14.53 -3.33 6.46
CA ARG A 146 -13.65 -3.19 7.64
C ARG A 146 -12.62 -2.09 7.44
N TYR A 147 -12.02 -2.01 6.25
CA TYR A 147 -11.07 -0.93 5.93
C TYR A 147 -11.74 0.44 6.04
N GLN A 148 -12.95 0.61 5.52
CA GLN A 148 -13.71 1.86 5.60
C GLN A 148 -13.98 2.32 7.04
N GLN A 149 -14.12 1.39 8.00
CA GLN A 149 -14.34 1.74 9.41
C GLN A 149 -13.11 2.37 10.09
N ILE A 150 -11.91 2.11 9.58
CA ILE A 150 -10.65 2.56 10.17
C ILE A 150 -9.89 3.55 9.30
N ALA A 151 -10.18 3.59 8.00
CA ALA A 151 -9.53 4.50 7.07
C ALA A 151 -10.06 5.93 7.24
N ALA A 152 -9.16 6.90 7.25
CA ALA A 152 -9.55 8.29 7.11
C ALA A 152 -10.16 8.51 5.71
N GLU A 153 -11.18 9.34 5.62
CA GLU A 153 -11.71 9.80 4.33
C GLU A 153 -10.65 10.64 3.63
N ASN A 154 -10.14 10.14 2.52
CA ASN A 154 -9.16 10.81 1.68
C ASN A 154 -9.18 10.23 0.26
N ILE A 155 -8.42 10.84 -0.64
CA ILE A 155 -8.38 10.43 -2.07
C ILE A 155 -7.93 8.98 -2.23
N TYR A 156 -7.01 8.48 -1.40
CA TYR A 156 -6.57 7.09 -1.50
C TYR A 156 -7.68 6.12 -1.10
N SER A 157 -8.40 6.37 0.01
CA SER A 157 -9.52 5.52 0.40
C SER A 157 -10.65 5.56 -0.64
N SER A 158 -10.91 6.71 -1.25
CA SER A 158 -11.86 6.83 -2.36
C SER A 158 -11.43 6.03 -3.59
N PHE A 159 -10.15 6.07 -3.92
CA PHE A 159 -9.60 5.25 -5.01
C PHE A 159 -9.76 3.75 -4.74
N VAL A 160 -9.45 3.28 -3.52
CA VAL A 160 -9.67 1.87 -3.14
C VAL A 160 -11.14 1.49 -3.28
N ASN A 161 -12.05 2.32 -2.77
CA ASN A 161 -13.49 2.09 -2.87
C ASN A 161 -13.98 2.05 -4.32
N TYR A 162 -13.54 2.99 -5.14
CA TYR A 162 -13.86 3.01 -6.58
C TYR A 162 -13.40 1.73 -7.28
N SER A 163 -12.19 1.27 -7.00
CA SER A 163 -11.60 0.10 -7.66
C SER A 163 -12.32 -1.21 -7.36
N ILE A 164 -13.06 -1.29 -6.26
CA ILE A 164 -13.87 -2.45 -5.87
C ILE A 164 -15.38 -2.27 -6.16
N GLY A 165 -15.76 -1.17 -6.82
CA GLY A 165 -17.16 -0.86 -7.12
C GLY A 165 -18.01 -0.46 -5.91
N ALA A 166 -17.36 -0.02 -4.81
CA ALA A 166 -18.08 0.52 -3.65
C ALA A 166 -18.50 1.98 -3.89
N ASN A 167 -19.50 2.44 -3.16
CA ASN A 167 -19.92 3.84 -3.21
C ASN A 167 -18.81 4.76 -2.70
N ILE A 168 -18.57 5.83 -3.43
CA ILE A 168 -17.59 6.86 -3.09
C ILE A 168 -18.36 8.08 -2.57
N SER A 169 -17.82 8.79 -1.57
CA SER A 169 -18.42 10.04 -1.13
C SER A 169 -18.21 11.14 -2.17
N ASP A 170 -19.23 11.96 -2.41
CA ASP A 170 -19.19 13.09 -3.37
C ASP A 170 -18.08 14.09 -3.03
N GLU A 171 -17.78 14.25 -1.74
CA GLU A 171 -16.75 15.15 -1.24
C GLU A 171 -15.34 14.71 -1.67
N ALA A 172 -15.04 13.42 -1.59
CA ALA A 172 -13.76 12.86 -2.03
C ALA A 172 -13.61 12.89 -3.56
N LEU A 173 -14.71 12.76 -4.31
CA LEU A 173 -14.71 12.94 -5.77
C LEU A 173 -14.39 14.38 -6.16
N SER A 174 -14.97 15.36 -5.47
CA SER A 174 -14.71 16.78 -5.74
C SER A 174 -13.25 17.16 -5.50
N GLU A 175 -12.65 16.68 -4.43
CA GLU A 175 -11.22 16.88 -4.13
C GLU A 175 -10.29 16.18 -5.13
N SER A 176 -10.70 15.03 -5.67
CA SER A 176 -9.92 14.32 -6.69
C SER A 176 -9.95 15.03 -8.05
N GLY A 177 -10.91 15.94 -8.29
CA GLY A 177 -11.20 16.55 -9.57
C GLY A 177 -11.84 15.57 -10.56
N VAL A 178 -12.41 14.47 -10.05
CA VAL A 178 -13.24 13.53 -10.77
C VAL A 178 -14.64 14.15 -10.81
N GLY A 179 -15.12 14.52 -11.98
CA GLY A 179 -16.47 15.05 -12.15
C GLY A 179 -17.53 13.99 -11.82
N GLU A 180 -18.75 14.43 -11.56
CA GLU A 180 -19.89 13.55 -11.26
C GLU A 180 -19.93 12.35 -12.21
N VAL A 181 -19.83 11.15 -11.66
CA VAL A 181 -20.09 9.92 -12.39
C VAL A 181 -21.59 9.91 -12.65
N GLN A 182 -22.04 10.25 -13.86
CA GLN A 182 -23.42 10.06 -14.25
C GLN A 182 -23.73 8.57 -14.21
N GLU A 183 -24.70 8.20 -13.38
CA GLU A 183 -25.33 6.87 -13.43
C GLU A 183 -25.81 6.60 -14.86
N VAL A 184 -25.31 5.53 -15.46
CA VAL A 184 -25.82 4.96 -16.72
C VAL A 184 -26.62 3.71 -16.39
#